data_8c659eb84969cb2a466f3792b5a1359d
#
_entry.id   8c659eb84969cb2a466f3792b5a1359d
#
_cell.length_a   1.000
_cell.length_b   1.000
_cell.length_c   1.000
_cell.angle_alpha   90.00
_cell.angle_beta   90.00
_cell.angle_gamma   90.00
#
_symmetry.space_group_name_H-M   'P 1'
#
loop_
_entity.id
_entity.type
_entity.pdbx_description
1 polymer ?
#
loop_
_entity_poly.entity_id
_entity_poly.type
_entity_poly.pdbx_seq_one_letter_code
_entity_poly.pdbx_strand_id
1 'polypeptide(L)'
;MAIALAAPAVALAAPRDDRDRSQQAGLARSRPAAANPLTAPVERFRRAIRIGVRRVRVARHRQAVRQRREQREAFEALPGGVSQATLDAIGACESGGDPTAVSADGSYRGKYQFSYGTWASVGGSGDPAAASEAEQDYRAALLYSRSGSSPWPVCG
;
A
#
# COMPACT_ATOMS: atom_id res chain seq x y z
N MET A 1 27.94 57.05 5.55
CA MET A 1 28.22 55.60 5.59
C MET A 1 28.49 55.15 4.16
N ALA A 2 29.74 54.90 3.86
CA ALA A 2 30.19 54.51 2.50
C ALA A 2 30.34 52.98 2.42
N ILE A 3 29.62 52.37 1.49
CA ILE A 3 29.69 50.94 1.20
C ILE A 3 30.73 50.78 0.10
N ALA A 4 31.86 50.10 0.43
CA ALA A 4 32.92 49.77 -0.49
C ALA A 4 32.57 48.48 -1.25
N LEU A 5 32.41 48.58 -2.58
CA LEU A 5 32.30 47.42 -3.48
C LEU A 5 33.74 46.91 -3.74
N ALA A 6 34.02 45.69 -3.33
CA ALA A 6 35.21 44.92 -3.72
C ALA A 6 34.96 44.18 -5.02
N ALA A 7 35.73 44.43 -6.06
CA ALA A 7 35.70 43.73 -7.33
C ALA A 7 36.51 42.40 -7.22
N PRO A 8 36.10 41.29 -7.88
CA PRO A 8 36.89 40.08 -7.90
C PRO A 8 38.05 40.14 -8.90
N ALA A 9 39.22 39.79 -8.45
CA ALA A 9 40.42 39.66 -9.28
C ALA A 9 40.29 38.49 -10.27
N VAL A 10 40.40 38.78 -11.56
CA VAL A 10 40.52 37.80 -12.63
C VAL A 10 41.94 37.25 -12.65
N ALA A 11 42.10 36.01 -12.23
CA ALA A 11 43.39 35.30 -12.38
C ALA A 11 43.56 34.84 -13.84
N LEU A 12 44.57 35.40 -14.54
CA LEU A 12 45.03 34.89 -15.82
C LEU A 12 45.61 33.50 -15.63
N ALA A 13 44.99 32.49 -16.22
CA ALA A 13 45.57 31.15 -16.29
C ALA A 13 46.67 31.09 -17.34
N ALA A 14 47.87 30.62 -16.93
CA ALA A 14 48.99 30.35 -17.83
C ALA A 14 48.68 29.22 -18.82
N PRO A 15 49.23 29.26 -20.05
CA PRO A 15 49.00 28.19 -21.03
C PRO A 15 49.60 26.88 -20.57
N ARG A 16 48.80 25.85 -20.51
CA ARG A 16 49.21 24.46 -20.22
C ARG A 16 49.95 23.89 -21.45
N ASP A 17 51.15 23.37 -21.17
CA ASP A 17 51.98 22.72 -22.16
C ASP A 17 51.31 21.42 -22.68
N ASP A 18 50.94 21.39 -23.96
CA ASP A 18 50.23 20.25 -24.63
C ASP A 18 51.11 18.99 -24.79
N ARG A 19 52.34 19.02 -24.33
CA ARG A 19 53.29 17.87 -24.44
C ARG A 19 52.99 16.74 -23.43
N ASP A 20 52.29 17.02 -22.34
CA ASP A 20 52.01 16.01 -21.32
C ASP A 20 50.73 15.17 -21.62
N ARG A 21 49.92 15.62 -22.59
CA ARG A 21 48.68 14.93 -22.96
C ARG A 21 48.91 13.70 -23.83
N SER A 22 50.02 13.64 -24.53
CA SER A 22 50.35 12.53 -25.44
C SER A 22 50.97 11.32 -24.71
N GLN A 23 51.52 11.49 -23.51
CA GLN A 23 52.07 10.38 -22.76
C GLN A 23 51.09 9.65 -21.85
N GLN A 24 49.96 10.28 -21.50
CA GLN A 24 48.89 9.63 -20.69
C GLN A 24 47.90 8.84 -21.54
N ALA A 25 47.85 9.01 -22.85
CA ALA A 25 46.96 8.26 -23.73
C ALA A 25 47.41 6.81 -24.03
N GLY A 26 48.61 6.43 -23.58
CA GLY A 26 49.24 5.12 -23.88
C GLY A 26 48.97 4.01 -22.83
N LEU A 27 48.43 4.31 -21.67
CA LEU A 27 48.48 3.40 -20.50
C LEU A 27 47.15 2.77 -20.04
N ALA A 28 46.06 2.92 -20.76
CA ALA A 28 44.78 2.35 -20.32
C ALA A 28 43.93 1.71 -21.43
N ARG A 29 44.53 0.90 -22.27
CA ARG A 29 43.77 -0.18 -22.95
C ARG A 29 44.03 -1.48 -22.19
N SER A 30 43.52 -1.56 -20.95
CA SER A 30 43.34 -2.84 -20.30
C SER A 30 42.38 -3.66 -21.17
N ARG A 31 42.95 -4.72 -21.80
CA ARG A 31 42.13 -5.74 -22.49
C ARG A 31 41.02 -6.12 -21.50
N PRO A 32 39.72 -6.12 -21.92
CA PRO A 32 38.68 -6.65 -21.07
C PRO A 32 39.11 -8.06 -20.67
N ALA A 33 39.17 -8.30 -19.35
CA ALA A 33 39.49 -9.62 -18.80
C ALA A 33 38.60 -10.63 -19.52
N ALA A 34 39.20 -11.63 -20.14
CA ALA A 34 38.45 -12.66 -20.87
C ALA A 34 37.40 -13.22 -19.93
N ALA A 35 36.13 -13.07 -20.30
CA ALA A 35 35.00 -13.52 -19.47
C ALA A 35 35.21 -15.01 -19.19
N ASN A 36 35.32 -15.37 -17.93
CA ASN A 36 35.52 -16.75 -17.52
C ASN A 36 34.34 -17.58 -18.09
N PRO A 37 34.60 -18.57 -18.97
CA PRO A 37 33.55 -19.34 -19.63
C PRO A 37 32.60 -20.04 -18.67
N LEU A 38 33.00 -20.22 -17.39
CA LEU A 38 32.17 -20.82 -16.36
C LEU A 38 31.21 -19.82 -15.70
N THR A 39 31.41 -18.52 -15.84
CA THR A 39 30.51 -17.50 -15.22
C THR A 39 29.25 -17.27 -16.04
N ALA A 40 29.31 -17.38 -17.36
CA ALA A 40 28.19 -17.13 -18.25
C ALA A 40 26.96 -18.06 -18.01
N PRO A 41 27.12 -19.37 -17.78
CA PRO A 41 26.01 -20.25 -17.43
C PRO A 41 25.37 -19.89 -16.08
N VAL A 42 26.18 -19.59 -15.08
CA VAL A 42 25.71 -19.21 -13.74
C VAL A 42 24.90 -17.92 -13.78
N GLU A 43 25.35 -16.92 -14.52
CA GLU A 43 24.63 -15.66 -14.66
C GLU A 43 23.32 -15.81 -15.42
N ARG A 44 23.28 -16.66 -16.45
CA ARG A 44 22.03 -17.02 -17.16
C ARG A 44 21.03 -17.67 -16.21
N PHE A 45 21.49 -18.64 -15.41
CA PHE A 45 20.65 -19.31 -14.43
C PHE A 45 20.12 -18.35 -13.36
N ARG A 46 20.98 -17.51 -12.77
CA ARG A 46 20.59 -16.46 -11.81
C ARG A 46 19.56 -15.51 -12.40
N ARG A 47 19.73 -15.11 -13.67
CA ARG A 47 18.78 -14.25 -14.39
C ARG A 47 17.43 -14.95 -14.57
N ALA A 48 17.42 -16.22 -14.96
CA ALA A 48 16.20 -17.00 -15.13
C ALA A 48 15.43 -17.14 -13.81
N ILE A 49 16.12 -17.43 -12.70
CA ILE A 49 15.52 -17.47 -11.36
C ILE A 49 14.90 -16.11 -11.00
N ARG A 50 15.63 -15.00 -11.17
CA ARG A 50 15.10 -13.65 -10.87
C ARG A 50 13.83 -13.33 -11.66
N ILE A 51 13.81 -13.69 -12.94
CA ILE A 51 12.63 -13.51 -13.80
C ILE A 51 11.48 -14.39 -13.32
N GLY A 52 11.74 -15.65 -12.99
CA GLY A 52 10.74 -16.58 -12.45
C GLY A 52 10.11 -16.07 -11.14
N VAL A 53 10.94 -15.68 -10.17
CA VAL A 53 10.48 -15.12 -8.88
C VAL A 53 9.65 -13.85 -9.11
N ARG A 54 10.08 -12.94 -10.00
CA ARG A 54 9.32 -11.73 -10.32
C ARG A 54 7.95 -12.06 -10.94
N ARG A 55 7.90 -13.02 -11.87
CA ARG A 55 6.63 -13.47 -12.49
C ARG A 55 5.66 -14.02 -11.45
N VAL A 56 6.13 -14.88 -10.55
CA VAL A 56 5.30 -15.45 -9.47
C VAL A 56 4.79 -14.35 -8.54
N ARG A 57 5.64 -13.40 -8.15
CA ARG A 57 5.23 -12.27 -7.29
C ARG A 57 4.14 -11.41 -7.95
N VAL A 58 4.32 -11.09 -9.24
CA VAL A 58 3.32 -10.30 -10.00
C VAL A 58 2.01 -11.07 -10.13
N ALA A 59 2.07 -12.38 -10.42
CA ALA A 59 0.86 -13.21 -10.51
C ALA A 59 0.10 -13.27 -9.18
N ARG A 60 0.79 -13.49 -8.06
CA ARG A 60 0.18 -13.47 -6.71
C ARG A 60 -0.45 -12.11 -6.39
N HIS A 61 0.24 -11.03 -6.72
CA HIS A 61 -0.31 -9.68 -6.51
C HIS A 61 -1.60 -9.46 -7.33
N ARG A 62 -1.61 -9.84 -8.61
CA ARG A 62 -2.80 -9.73 -9.46
C ARG A 62 -3.97 -10.58 -8.92
N GLN A 63 -3.69 -11.78 -8.45
CA GLN A 63 -4.71 -12.65 -7.82
C GLN A 63 -5.29 -12.00 -6.55
N ALA A 64 -4.44 -11.46 -5.67
CA ALA A 64 -4.89 -10.78 -4.45
C ALA A 64 -5.75 -9.54 -4.75
N VAL A 65 -5.36 -8.73 -5.75
CA VAL A 65 -6.16 -7.57 -6.19
C VAL A 65 -7.52 -8.02 -6.74
N ARG A 66 -7.55 -9.08 -7.56
CA ARG A 66 -8.79 -9.61 -8.13
C ARG A 66 -9.71 -10.15 -7.03
N GLN A 67 -9.19 -10.92 -6.08
CA GLN A 67 -9.95 -11.42 -4.94
C GLN A 67 -10.55 -10.31 -4.08
N ARG A 68 -9.78 -9.25 -3.80
CA ARG A 68 -10.29 -8.08 -3.07
C ARG A 68 -11.41 -7.37 -3.83
N ARG A 69 -11.30 -7.28 -5.15
CA ARG A 69 -12.34 -6.68 -5.98
C ARG A 69 -13.61 -7.53 -5.97
N GLU A 70 -13.49 -8.85 -6.17
CA GLU A 70 -14.61 -9.80 -6.12
C GLU A 70 -15.31 -9.78 -4.74
N GLN A 71 -14.54 -9.68 -3.65
CA GLN A 71 -15.08 -9.52 -2.30
C GLN A 71 -15.85 -8.21 -2.14
N ARG A 72 -15.29 -7.10 -2.61
CA ARG A 72 -16.02 -5.81 -2.56
C ARG A 72 -17.33 -5.87 -3.35
N GLU A 73 -17.28 -6.36 -4.58
CA GLU A 73 -18.47 -6.51 -5.43
C GLU A 73 -19.54 -7.41 -4.78
N ALA A 74 -19.12 -8.45 -4.05
CA ALA A 74 -20.03 -9.34 -3.31
C ALA A 74 -20.77 -8.64 -2.15
N PHE A 75 -20.20 -7.57 -1.59
CA PHE A 75 -20.79 -6.82 -0.49
C PHE A 75 -21.43 -5.49 -0.91
N GLU A 76 -21.36 -5.09 -2.19
CA GLU A 76 -21.94 -3.83 -2.66
C GLU A 76 -23.49 -3.83 -2.63
N ALA A 77 -24.12 -4.99 -2.72
CA ALA A 77 -25.57 -5.10 -2.61
C ALA A 77 -25.98 -5.28 -1.15
N LEU A 78 -26.47 -4.20 -0.53
CA LEU A 78 -26.93 -4.25 0.86
C LEU A 78 -28.18 -5.12 1.01
N PRO A 79 -28.19 -6.14 1.89
CA PRO A 79 -29.35 -6.99 2.12
C PRO A 79 -30.44 -6.25 2.90
N GLY A 80 -31.69 -6.74 2.78
CA GLY A 80 -32.79 -6.34 3.64
C GLY A 80 -33.39 -4.97 3.41
N GLY A 81 -33.02 -4.30 2.30
CA GLY A 81 -33.64 -3.04 1.89
C GLY A 81 -33.26 -1.83 2.77
N VAL A 82 -32.27 -1.95 3.66
CA VAL A 82 -31.75 -0.81 4.40
C VAL A 82 -30.97 0.12 3.46
N SER A 83 -31.13 1.43 3.63
CA SER A 83 -30.40 2.39 2.82
C SER A 83 -28.97 2.59 3.32
N GLN A 84 -28.04 2.88 2.42
CA GLN A 84 -26.68 3.26 2.80
C GLN A 84 -26.68 4.48 3.74
N ALA A 85 -27.56 5.45 3.50
CA ALA A 85 -27.67 6.63 4.34
C ALA A 85 -28.08 6.29 5.80
N THR A 86 -28.93 5.28 6.00
CA THR A 86 -29.27 4.79 7.36
C THR A 86 -28.03 4.18 8.03
N LEU A 87 -27.29 3.35 7.31
CA LEU A 87 -26.08 2.73 7.84
C LEU A 87 -25.00 3.77 8.14
N ASP A 88 -24.82 4.75 7.26
CA ASP A 88 -23.84 5.83 7.46
C ASP A 88 -24.17 6.67 8.70
N ALA A 89 -25.45 6.94 8.95
CA ALA A 89 -25.91 7.64 10.16
C ALA A 89 -25.56 6.85 11.44
N ILE A 90 -25.82 5.54 11.44
CA ILE A 90 -25.45 4.65 12.56
C ILE A 90 -23.93 4.63 12.74
N GLY A 91 -23.16 4.41 11.67
CA GLY A 91 -21.71 4.38 11.73
C GLY A 91 -21.09 5.70 12.21
N ALA A 92 -21.63 6.82 11.73
CA ALA A 92 -21.18 8.15 12.18
C ALA A 92 -21.41 8.37 13.68
N CYS A 93 -22.51 7.88 14.22
CA CYS A 93 -22.83 7.97 15.64
C CYS A 93 -21.97 7.01 16.48
N GLU A 94 -21.76 5.76 16.01
CA GLU A 94 -21.06 4.71 16.78
C GLU A 94 -19.53 4.90 16.82
N SER A 95 -18.93 5.35 15.73
CA SER A 95 -17.47 5.42 15.60
C SER A 95 -16.94 6.67 14.90
N GLY A 96 -17.81 7.63 14.59
CA GLY A 96 -17.46 8.71 13.69
C GLY A 96 -17.29 8.25 12.22
N GLY A 97 -17.77 7.06 11.89
CA GLY A 97 -17.62 6.45 10.56
C GLY A 97 -16.29 5.72 10.35
N ASP A 98 -15.46 5.55 11.39
CA ASP A 98 -14.15 4.91 11.27
C ASP A 98 -14.28 3.36 11.28
N PRO A 99 -13.95 2.67 10.15
CA PRO A 99 -14.02 1.23 10.09
C PRO A 99 -12.95 0.52 10.93
N THR A 100 -11.93 1.24 11.39
CA THR A 100 -10.85 0.68 12.23
C THR A 100 -11.02 0.96 13.72
N ALA A 101 -12.11 1.62 14.11
CA ALA A 101 -12.38 2.01 15.49
C ALA A 101 -12.43 0.81 16.44
N VAL A 102 -11.89 1.03 17.65
CA VAL A 102 -11.93 0.06 18.75
C VAL A 102 -12.33 0.79 20.00
N SER A 103 -13.34 0.29 20.73
CA SER A 103 -13.72 0.84 22.01
C SER A 103 -12.58 0.77 23.04
N ALA A 104 -12.61 1.61 24.06
CA ALA A 104 -11.53 1.70 25.04
C ALA A 104 -11.21 0.38 25.77
N ASP A 105 -12.23 -0.47 25.95
CA ASP A 105 -12.11 -1.80 26.56
C ASP A 105 -11.88 -2.92 25.52
N GLY A 106 -11.86 -2.59 24.21
CA GLY A 106 -11.68 -3.53 23.12
C GLY A 106 -12.90 -4.42 22.80
N SER A 107 -14.03 -4.22 23.47
CA SER A 107 -15.22 -5.07 23.32
C SER A 107 -15.99 -4.81 22.03
N TYR A 108 -15.95 -3.57 21.52
CA TYR A 108 -16.66 -3.14 20.32
C TYR A 108 -15.70 -2.65 19.26
N ARG A 109 -15.97 -3.00 18.01
CA ARG A 109 -15.00 -2.88 16.92
C ARG A 109 -15.63 -2.51 15.60
N GLY A 110 -14.90 -1.70 14.83
CA GLY A 110 -15.26 -1.26 13.47
C GLY A 110 -16.27 -0.13 13.43
N LYS A 111 -16.70 0.22 12.21
CA LYS A 111 -17.60 1.33 11.90
C LYS A 111 -18.89 1.30 12.72
N TYR A 112 -19.43 0.11 13.00
CA TYR A 112 -20.70 -0.12 13.67
C TYR A 112 -20.56 -0.64 15.09
N GLN A 113 -19.37 -0.63 15.65
CA GLN A 113 -19.07 -1.08 17.00
C GLN A 113 -19.64 -2.49 17.31
N PHE A 114 -19.33 -3.45 16.42
CA PHE A 114 -19.70 -4.85 16.61
C PHE A 114 -18.97 -5.48 17.79
N SER A 115 -19.69 -6.23 18.63
CA SER A 115 -19.06 -7.26 19.43
C SER A 115 -18.66 -8.46 18.55
N TYR A 116 -17.67 -9.25 18.97
CA TYR A 116 -17.28 -10.46 18.23
C TYR A 116 -18.44 -11.46 18.07
N GLY A 117 -19.31 -11.58 19.12
CA GLY A 117 -20.48 -12.46 19.05
C GLY A 117 -21.53 -11.97 18.03
N THR A 118 -21.82 -10.68 18.02
CA THR A 118 -22.75 -10.10 17.05
C THR A 118 -22.17 -10.22 15.63
N TRP A 119 -20.88 -9.94 15.47
CA TRP A 119 -20.18 -10.11 14.19
C TRP A 119 -20.29 -11.53 13.64
N ALA A 120 -19.98 -12.53 14.47
CA ALA A 120 -20.11 -13.93 14.09
C ALA A 120 -21.56 -14.33 13.76
N SER A 121 -22.58 -13.79 14.48
CA SER A 121 -23.98 -14.11 14.24
C SER A 121 -24.51 -13.67 12.87
N VAL A 122 -23.89 -12.65 12.29
CA VAL A 122 -24.17 -12.19 10.92
C VAL A 122 -23.18 -12.74 9.88
N GLY A 123 -22.40 -13.77 10.26
CA GLY A 123 -21.48 -14.48 9.37
C GLY A 123 -20.13 -13.78 9.17
N GLY A 124 -19.80 -12.82 9.99
CA GLY A 124 -18.47 -12.23 10.03
C GLY A 124 -17.46 -13.19 10.69
N SER A 125 -16.19 -13.10 10.28
CA SER A 125 -15.10 -13.87 10.88
C SER A 125 -13.91 -12.97 11.19
N GLY A 126 -13.14 -13.34 12.22
CA GLY A 126 -12.01 -12.55 12.67
C GLY A 126 -12.44 -11.24 13.34
N ASP A 127 -11.56 -10.24 13.26
CA ASP A 127 -11.77 -8.93 13.86
C ASP A 127 -12.63 -8.03 12.98
N PRO A 128 -13.78 -7.52 13.47
CA PRO A 128 -14.60 -6.57 12.72
C PRO A 128 -13.83 -5.34 12.24
N ALA A 129 -12.93 -4.78 13.06
CA ALA A 129 -12.12 -3.61 12.71
C ALA A 129 -11.03 -3.90 11.66
N ALA A 130 -10.73 -5.17 11.40
CA ALA A 130 -9.82 -5.60 10.34
C ALA A 130 -10.55 -5.97 9.04
N ALA A 131 -11.88 -6.08 9.07
CA ALA A 131 -12.69 -6.32 7.89
C ALA A 131 -12.76 -5.07 7.00
N SER A 132 -13.01 -5.27 5.70
CA SER A 132 -13.26 -4.14 4.80
C SER A 132 -14.51 -3.38 5.21
N GLU A 133 -14.55 -2.06 4.95
CA GLU A 133 -15.74 -1.24 5.21
C GLU A 133 -16.97 -1.81 4.51
N ALA A 134 -16.84 -2.24 3.25
CA ALA A 134 -17.95 -2.87 2.51
C ALA A 134 -18.47 -4.15 3.17
N GLU A 135 -17.61 -4.96 3.80
CA GLU A 135 -18.07 -6.11 4.58
C GLU A 135 -18.78 -5.67 5.87
N GLN A 136 -18.25 -4.66 6.55
CA GLN A 136 -18.89 -4.12 7.74
C GLN A 136 -20.27 -3.55 7.43
N ASP A 137 -20.42 -2.77 6.33
CA ASP A 137 -21.70 -2.25 5.84
C ASP A 137 -22.69 -3.39 5.54
N TYR A 138 -22.25 -4.42 4.83
CA TYR A 138 -23.06 -5.59 4.52
C TYR A 138 -23.55 -6.34 5.77
N ARG A 139 -22.64 -6.55 6.75
CA ARG A 139 -22.98 -7.22 8.02
C ARG A 139 -23.91 -6.38 8.87
N ALA A 140 -23.74 -5.06 8.89
CA ALA A 140 -24.65 -4.13 9.54
C ALA A 140 -26.04 -4.16 8.88
N ALA A 141 -26.10 -4.19 7.54
CA ALA A 141 -27.34 -4.34 6.81
C ALA A 141 -28.06 -5.66 7.12
N LEU A 142 -27.34 -6.79 7.21
CA LEU A 142 -27.90 -8.07 7.66
C LEU A 142 -28.44 -8.00 9.09
N LEU A 143 -27.73 -7.39 9.99
CA LEU A 143 -28.17 -7.22 11.38
C LEU A 143 -29.42 -6.34 11.43
N TYR A 144 -29.41 -5.22 10.72
CA TYR A 144 -30.57 -4.31 10.63
C TYR A 144 -31.79 -4.98 10.02
N SER A 145 -31.62 -5.80 8.99
CA SER A 145 -32.74 -6.53 8.37
C SER A 145 -33.42 -7.54 9.29
N ARG A 146 -32.70 -8.06 10.28
CA ARG A 146 -33.21 -9.04 11.26
C ARG A 146 -33.81 -8.39 12.51
N SER A 147 -33.26 -7.27 12.93
CA SER A 147 -33.51 -6.70 14.27
C SER A 147 -33.84 -5.20 14.25
N GLY A 148 -33.95 -4.60 13.04
CA GLY A 148 -34.12 -3.15 12.92
C GLY A 148 -32.95 -2.41 13.58
N SER A 149 -33.25 -1.28 14.20
CA SER A 149 -32.27 -0.44 14.90
C SER A 149 -31.91 -0.94 16.31
N SER A 150 -32.59 -1.96 16.83
CA SER A 150 -32.41 -2.45 18.20
C SER A 150 -30.96 -2.76 18.62
N PRO A 151 -30.08 -3.25 17.73
CA PRO A 151 -28.68 -3.47 18.07
C PRO A 151 -27.89 -2.19 18.41
N TRP A 152 -28.41 -1.05 17.99
CA TRP A 152 -27.82 0.28 18.22
C TRP A 152 -28.82 1.19 18.95
N PRO A 153 -29.01 0.99 20.25
CA PRO A 153 -30.12 1.60 21.00
C PRO A 153 -30.02 3.13 21.12
N VAL A 154 -28.86 3.68 20.87
CA VAL A 154 -28.60 5.14 20.90
C VAL A 154 -28.49 5.71 19.49
N CYS A 155 -27.91 4.97 18.55
CA CYS A 155 -27.52 5.44 17.23
C CYS A 155 -28.43 4.89 16.10
N GLY A 156 -29.29 3.92 16.38
CA GLY A 156 -30.16 3.26 15.40
C GLY A 156 -31.56 3.86 15.26
#